data_33a60205c00238fcb122cee903ee482e
#
_entry.id   33a60205c00238fcb122cee903ee482e
#
_cell.length_a   1.000
_cell.length_b   1.000
_cell.length_c   1.000
_cell.angle_alpha   90.00
_cell.angle_beta   90.00
_cell.angle_gamma   90.00
#
_symmetry.space_group_name_H-M   'P 1'
#
loop_
_entity.id
_entity.type
_entity.pdbx_description
1 polymer ?
#
loop_
_entity_poly.entity_id
_entity_poly.type
_entity_poly.pdbx_seq_one_letter_code
_entity_poly.pdbx_strand_id
1 'polypeptide(L)'
;MSFLEITGQPCSGKSSFIAKQASDKEAYFFTQGPISKIFSFFSGINFLGLKRAKVLFDWSLIEDAPLYFRINIFRNAVTKFGIFSSLQASINDNGAILLVDEGISHLPFLFLKTDTSVIVSFITTELQITNVHYLSSPGYDVIHN
;
A
#
# COMPACT_ATOMS: atom_id res chain seq x y z
N MET A 1 6.56 -8.60 -14.89
CA MET A 1 6.89 -7.39 -14.15
C MET A 1 6.77 -7.65 -12.67
N SER A 2 7.68 -7.11 -11.85
CA SER A 2 7.68 -7.32 -10.40
C SER A 2 7.37 -6.01 -9.69
N PHE A 3 6.33 -6.05 -8.87
CA PHE A 3 5.96 -4.98 -7.94
C PHE A 3 6.53 -5.35 -6.57
N LEU A 4 7.32 -4.48 -5.96
CA LEU A 4 7.95 -4.72 -4.68
C LEU A 4 7.52 -3.65 -3.68
N GLU A 5 6.73 -4.05 -2.70
CA GLU A 5 6.44 -3.18 -1.56
C GLU A 5 7.48 -3.38 -0.46
N ILE A 6 7.97 -2.27 0.06
CA ILE A 6 8.89 -2.25 1.19
C ILE A 6 8.12 -1.79 2.40
N THR A 7 7.94 -2.68 3.35
CA THR A 7 7.31 -2.39 4.64
C THR A 7 8.24 -2.73 5.79
N GLY A 8 8.02 -2.14 6.94
CA GLY A 8 8.83 -2.42 8.13
C GLY A 8 8.70 -1.31 9.17
N GLN A 9 9.27 -1.52 10.33
CA GLN A 9 9.24 -0.54 11.42
C GLN A 9 9.92 0.79 11.03
N PRO A 10 9.51 1.92 11.63
CA PRO A 10 10.26 3.16 11.53
C PRO A 10 11.75 2.93 11.87
N CYS A 11 12.64 3.59 11.15
CA CYS A 11 14.10 3.47 11.33
C CYS A 11 14.71 2.08 11.01
N SER A 12 14.00 1.18 10.34
CA SER A 12 14.51 -0.13 9.93
C SER A 12 15.49 -0.11 8.74
N GLY A 13 15.88 1.06 8.26
CA GLY A 13 16.80 1.19 7.13
C GLY A 13 16.14 1.09 5.75
N LYS A 14 14.81 1.15 5.67
CA LYS A 14 14.04 1.12 4.41
C LYS A 14 14.58 2.09 3.36
N SER A 15 14.76 3.35 3.74
CA SER A 15 15.24 4.39 2.82
C SER A 15 16.65 4.11 2.27
N SER A 16 17.54 3.58 3.11
CA SER A 16 18.89 3.17 2.68
C SER A 16 18.86 1.96 1.75
N PHE A 17 17.97 1.00 2.02
CA PHE A 17 17.76 -0.15 1.15
C PHE A 17 17.20 0.27 -0.20
N ILE A 18 16.19 1.15 -0.23
CA ILE A 18 15.60 1.72 -1.44
C ILE A 18 16.67 2.44 -2.27
N ALA A 19 17.47 3.31 -1.64
CA ALA A 19 18.53 4.05 -2.32
C ALA A 19 19.56 3.10 -2.96
N LYS A 20 19.94 2.02 -2.26
CA LYS A 20 20.85 1.00 -2.78
C LYS A 20 20.26 0.24 -3.97
N GLN A 21 19.01 -0.19 -3.88
CA GLN A 21 18.34 -0.92 -4.98
C GLN A 21 18.12 -0.03 -6.20
N ALA A 22 17.80 1.25 -6.00
CA ALA A 22 17.62 2.20 -7.09
C ALA A 22 18.95 2.51 -7.84
N SER A 23 20.10 2.35 -7.18
CA SER A 23 21.41 2.51 -7.84
C SER A 23 21.85 1.30 -8.65
N ASP A 24 21.40 0.09 -8.25
CA ASP A 24 21.90 -1.17 -8.82
C ASP A 24 21.02 -1.74 -9.96
N LYS A 25 19.80 -1.25 -10.14
CA LYS A 25 18.85 -1.72 -11.17
C LYS A 25 18.02 -0.53 -11.67
N GLU A 26 17.36 -0.72 -12.83
CA GLU A 26 16.30 0.17 -13.31
C GLU A 26 15.08 0.09 -12.38
N ALA A 27 15.25 0.53 -11.13
CA ALA A 27 14.22 0.57 -10.12
C ALA A 27 13.68 2.00 -10.04
N TYR A 28 12.39 2.16 -10.25
CA TYR A 28 11.72 3.45 -10.11
C TYR A 28 11.16 3.58 -8.69
N PHE A 29 11.58 4.62 -8.00
CA PHE A 29 11.03 4.96 -6.69
C PHE A 29 9.91 5.99 -6.83
N PHE A 30 8.75 5.67 -6.29
CA PHE A 30 7.60 6.55 -6.32
C PHE A 30 7.55 7.44 -5.08
N THR A 31 7.85 8.73 -5.24
CA THR A 31 7.66 9.75 -4.20
C THR A 31 6.42 10.59 -4.48
N GLN A 32 5.57 10.76 -3.48
CA GLN A 32 4.37 11.57 -3.60
C GLN A 32 4.56 13.01 -3.12
N GLY A 33 4.29 13.97 -3.99
CA GLY A 33 4.02 15.37 -3.60
C GLY A 33 2.57 15.55 -3.09
N PRO A 34 2.26 16.67 -2.40
CA PRO A 34 0.93 16.91 -1.83
C PRO A 34 -0.20 16.91 -2.87
N ILE A 35 0.02 17.43 -4.04
CA ILE A 35 -0.97 17.45 -5.15
C ILE A 35 -1.23 16.04 -5.66
N SER A 36 -0.20 15.20 -5.76
CA SER A 36 -0.35 13.83 -6.21
C SER A 36 -1.18 12.98 -5.24
N LYS A 37 -1.18 13.30 -3.94
CA LYS A 37 -2.02 12.61 -2.94
C LYS A 37 -3.52 12.80 -3.19
N ILE A 38 -3.94 13.99 -3.63
CA ILE A 38 -5.33 14.27 -3.95
C ILE A 38 -5.73 13.46 -5.18
N PHE A 39 -4.92 13.47 -6.24
CA PHE A 39 -5.19 12.66 -7.43
C PHE A 39 -5.20 11.17 -7.12
N SER A 40 -4.27 10.69 -6.27
CA SER A 40 -4.25 9.29 -5.84
C SER A 40 -5.49 8.93 -5.05
N PHE A 41 -6.04 9.82 -4.21
CA PHE A 41 -7.29 9.56 -3.51
C PHE A 41 -8.45 9.34 -4.49
N PHE A 42 -8.65 10.22 -5.46
CA PHE A 42 -9.71 10.06 -6.47
C PHE A 42 -9.48 8.83 -7.35
N SER A 43 -8.24 8.56 -7.75
CA SER A 43 -7.87 7.33 -8.46
C SER A 43 -8.20 6.09 -7.63
N GLY A 44 -7.96 6.13 -6.33
CA GLY A 44 -8.30 5.06 -5.39
C GLY A 44 -9.80 4.81 -5.28
N ILE A 45 -10.61 5.86 -5.17
CA ILE A 45 -12.08 5.74 -5.19
C ILE A 45 -12.53 5.11 -6.50
N ASN A 46 -11.98 5.56 -7.63
CA ASN A 46 -12.34 5.02 -8.95
C ASN A 46 -11.94 3.53 -9.08
N PHE A 47 -10.75 3.16 -8.63
CA PHE A 47 -10.25 1.78 -8.65
C PHE A 47 -11.09 0.84 -7.77
N LEU A 48 -11.39 1.26 -6.55
CA LEU A 48 -12.18 0.47 -5.59
C LEU A 48 -13.65 0.38 -5.98
N GLY A 49 -14.19 1.44 -6.56
CA GLY A 49 -15.62 1.65 -6.70
C GLY A 49 -16.29 1.96 -5.35
N LEU A 50 -17.50 2.48 -5.38
CA LEU A 50 -18.21 2.94 -4.17
C LEU A 50 -18.44 1.83 -3.15
N LYS A 51 -18.73 0.61 -3.59
CA LYS A 51 -19.03 -0.54 -2.71
C LYS A 51 -17.81 -0.90 -1.84
N ARG A 52 -16.64 -1.04 -2.45
CA ARG A 52 -15.40 -1.41 -1.75
C ARG A 52 -14.84 -0.24 -0.92
N ALA A 53 -14.96 0.98 -1.44
CA ALA A 53 -14.60 2.18 -0.68
C ALA A 53 -15.45 2.32 0.60
N LYS A 54 -16.75 1.96 0.53
CA LYS A 54 -17.61 1.90 1.71
C LYS A 54 -17.10 0.89 2.76
N VAL A 55 -16.63 -0.28 2.34
CA VAL A 55 -16.06 -1.27 3.28
C VAL A 55 -14.88 -0.67 4.05
N LEU A 56 -13.95 0.00 3.36
CA LEU A 56 -12.82 0.66 4.03
C LEU A 56 -13.27 1.80 4.96
N PHE A 57 -14.32 2.51 4.57
CA PHE A 57 -14.90 3.55 5.42
C PHE A 57 -15.52 2.95 6.69
N ASP A 58 -16.32 1.88 6.55
CA ASP A 58 -16.92 1.18 7.68
C ASP A 58 -15.83 0.64 8.64
N TRP A 59 -14.73 0.08 8.12
CA TRP A 59 -13.58 -0.33 8.94
C TRP A 59 -12.95 0.84 9.67
N SER A 60 -12.82 2.01 9.03
CA SER A 60 -12.26 3.18 9.71
C SER A 60 -13.14 3.69 10.84
N LEU A 61 -14.47 3.48 10.76
CA LEU A 61 -15.41 3.93 11.79
C LEU A 61 -15.36 3.11 13.08
N ILE A 62 -14.94 1.85 13.03
CA ILE A 62 -14.82 0.99 14.21
C ILE A 62 -13.50 1.19 14.97
N GLU A 63 -12.54 1.93 14.40
CA GLU A 63 -11.28 2.23 15.06
C GLU A 63 -11.48 3.09 16.32
N ASP A 64 -10.66 2.81 17.34
CA ASP A 64 -10.71 3.47 18.66
C ASP A 64 -9.96 4.81 18.63
N ALA A 65 -10.46 5.74 17.82
CA ALA A 65 -9.81 7.01 17.54
C ALA A 65 -10.85 8.15 17.35
N PRO A 66 -10.48 9.41 17.58
CA PRO A 66 -11.31 10.56 17.24
C PRO A 66 -11.71 10.56 15.75
N LEU A 67 -12.88 11.12 15.44
CA LEU A 67 -13.45 11.13 14.08
C LEU A 67 -12.44 11.63 13.01
N TYR A 68 -11.69 12.68 13.34
CA TYR A 68 -10.66 13.19 12.43
C TYR A 68 -9.63 12.12 12.04
N PHE A 69 -9.17 11.33 13.01
CA PHE A 69 -8.21 10.24 12.73
C PHE A 69 -8.85 9.13 11.92
N ARG A 70 -10.12 8.77 12.17
CA ARG A 70 -10.86 7.76 11.40
C ARG A 70 -10.98 8.17 9.92
N ILE A 71 -11.32 9.43 9.66
CA ILE A 71 -11.35 9.97 8.30
C ILE A 71 -9.96 9.93 7.66
N ASN A 72 -8.92 10.20 8.43
CA ASN A 72 -7.54 10.16 7.95
C ASN A 72 -7.08 8.74 7.61
N ILE A 73 -7.47 7.74 8.41
CA ILE A 73 -7.23 6.31 8.14
C ILE A 73 -7.88 5.93 6.81
N PHE A 74 -9.17 6.22 6.64
CA PHE A 74 -9.89 5.98 5.38
C PHE A 74 -9.19 6.63 4.18
N ARG A 75 -8.89 7.93 4.29
CA ARG A 75 -8.20 8.67 3.23
C ARG A 75 -6.86 8.03 2.87
N ASN A 76 -6.06 7.66 3.87
CA ASN A 76 -4.76 7.02 3.64
C ASN A 76 -4.92 5.66 2.96
N ALA A 77 -5.86 4.83 3.40
CA ALA A 77 -6.14 3.53 2.79
C ALA A 77 -6.53 3.69 1.31
N VAL A 78 -7.48 4.56 1.00
CA VAL A 78 -7.91 4.83 -0.38
C VAL A 78 -6.77 5.36 -1.24
N THR A 79 -5.94 6.26 -0.69
CA THR A 79 -4.78 6.80 -1.41
C THR A 79 -3.78 5.71 -1.80
N LYS A 80 -3.54 4.71 -0.93
CA LYS A 80 -2.66 3.56 -1.24
C LYS A 80 -3.16 2.77 -2.45
N PHE A 81 -4.46 2.54 -2.55
CA PHE A 81 -5.06 1.90 -3.74
C PHE A 81 -4.96 2.75 -4.99
N GLY A 82 -5.06 4.07 -4.87
CA GLY A 82 -4.87 4.98 -5.99
C GLY A 82 -3.44 5.00 -6.51
N ILE A 83 -2.47 4.96 -5.61
CA ILE A 83 -1.06 4.79 -5.98
C ILE A 83 -0.88 3.47 -6.73
N PHE A 84 -1.36 2.37 -6.17
CA PHE A 84 -1.28 1.06 -6.80
C PHE A 84 -1.89 1.06 -8.21
N SER A 85 -3.10 1.59 -8.36
CA SER A 85 -3.77 1.70 -9.66
C SER A 85 -2.98 2.53 -10.67
N SER A 86 -2.45 3.68 -10.25
CA SER A 86 -1.67 4.56 -11.12
C SER A 86 -0.36 3.89 -11.55
N LEU A 87 0.27 3.17 -10.65
CA LEU A 87 1.49 2.44 -10.92
C LEU A 87 1.23 1.26 -11.86
N GLN A 88 0.18 0.50 -11.63
CA GLN A 88 -0.25 -0.58 -12.51
C GLN A 88 -0.48 -0.12 -13.94
N ALA A 89 -1.07 1.08 -14.10
CA ALA A 89 -1.32 1.68 -15.41
C ALA A 89 -0.05 2.23 -16.09
N SER A 90 0.96 2.63 -15.31
CA SER A 90 2.19 3.24 -15.83
C SER A 90 3.24 2.21 -16.26
N ILE A 91 3.00 0.95 -15.96
CA ILE A 91 3.96 -0.11 -16.19
C ILE A 91 3.85 -0.63 -17.61
N ASN A 92 4.77 -0.23 -18.47
CA ASN A 92 5.06 -0.93 -19.71
C ASN A 92 5.96 -2.14 -19.42
N ASP A 93 5.81 -3.20 -20.20
CA ASP A 93 6.39 -4.56 -20.06
C ASP A 93 7.93 -4.68 -20.04
N ASN A 94 8.66 -3.63 -19.68
CA ASN A 94 10.11 -3.55 -19.82
C ASN A 94 10.92 -4.23 -18.68
N GLY A 95 10.29 -5.08 -17.88
CA GLY A 95 11.02 -5.83 -16.83
C GLY A 95 11.45 -4.97 -15.62
N ALA A 96 11.06 -3.70 -15.56
CA ALA A 96 11.40 -2.79 -14.48
C ALA A 96 10.79 -3.23 -13.14
N ILE A 97 11.53 -3.01 -12.04
CA ILE A 97 11.06 -3.23 -10.67
C ILE A 97 10.55 -1.90 -10.13
N LEU A 98 9.31 -1.88 -9.67
CA LEU A 98 8.74 -0.72 -9.02
C LEU A 98 8.82 -0.87 -7.49
N LEU A 99 9.47 0.07 -6.84
CA LEU A 99 9.61 0.12 -5.39
C LEU A 99 8.59 1.08 -4.79
N VAL A 100 7.74 0.57 -3.89
CA VAL A 100 6.75 1.38 -3.15
C VAL A 100 6.99 1.26 -1.65
N ASP A 101 7.14 2.40 -0.99
CA ASP A 101 7.23 2.47 0.47
C ASP A 101 5.84 2.46 1.08
N GLU A 102 5.58 1.48 1.97
CA GLU A 102 4.33 1.36 2.72
C GLU A 102 3.06 1.39 1.85
N GLY A 103 2.99 0.55 0.83
CA GLY A 103 1.84 0.43 -0.08
C GLY A 103 0.61 -0.25 0.56
N ILE A 104 -0.05 -1.12 -0.20
CA ILE A 104 -1.27 -1.83 0.21
C ILE A 104 -1.01 -2.80 1.38
N SER A 105 0.18 -3.38 1.46
CA SER A 105 0.58 -4.26 2.56
C SER A 105 0.53 -3.59 3.94
N HIS A 106 0.52 -2.26 3.98
CA HIS A 106 0.42 -1.50 5.22
C HIS A 106 -1.01 -1.37 5.78
N LEU A 107 -2.03 -1.83 5.05
CA LEU A 107 -3.43 -1.73 5.47
C LEU A 107 -3.72 -2.37 6.84
N PRO A 108 -3.19 -3.55 7.20
CA PRO A 108 -3.41 -4.12 8.53
C PRO A 108 -2.95 -3.21 9.68
N PHE A 109 -1.96 -2.36 9.44
CA PHE A 109 -1.48 -1.39 10.42
C PHE A 109 -2.33 -0.11 10.51
N LEU A 110 -3.21 0.10 9.54
CA LEU A 110 -4.18 1.20 9.56
C LEU A 110 -5.49 0.80 10.24
N PHE A 111 -5.90 -0.47 10.09
CA PHE A 111 -7.17 -1.00 10.59
C PHE A 111 -6.93 -1.98 11.74
N LEU A 112 -6.56 -1.44 12.91
CA LEU A 112 -6.15 -2.25 14.07
C LEU A 112 -7.30 -3.05 14.71
N LYS A 113 -8.55 -2.60 14.52
CA LYS A 113 -9.77 -3.29 15.03
C LYS A 113 -10.35 -4.27 14.03
N THR A 114 -9.89 -4.27 12.80
CA THR A 114 -10.30 -5.23 11.77
C THR A 114 -9.32 -6.41 11.76
N ASP A 115 -9.84 -7.63 11.73
CA ASP A 115 -9.00 -8.82 11.66
C ASP A 115 -8.12 -8.78 10.41
N THR A 116 -6.82 -9.04 10.58
CA THR A 116 -5.85 -9.04 9.50
C THR A 116 -6.21 -10.02 8.39
N SER A 117 -6.81 -11.17 8.73
CA SER A 117 -7.25 -12.15 7.73
C SER A 117 -8.37 -11.62 6.83
N VAL A 118 -9.26 -10.80 7.37
CA VAL A 118 -10.32 -10.12 6.62
C VAL A 118 -9.73 -9.10 5.65
N ILE A 119 -8.73 -8.32 6.10
CA ILE A 119 -8.05 -7.34 5.25
C ILE A 119 -7.28 -8.04 4.13
N VAL A 120 -6.54 -9.10 4.45
CA VAL A 120 -5.82 -9.90 3.45
C VAL A 120 -6.78 -10.53 2.45
N SER A 121 -7.89 -11.11 2.90
CA SER A 121 -8.92 -11.66 2.02
C SER A 121 -9.53 -10.59 1.11
N PHE A 122 -9.79 -9.40 1.62
CA PHE A 122 -10.26 -8.27 0.81
C PHE A 122 -9.28 -7.91 -0.31
N ILE A 123 -7.98 -7.85 0.00
CA ILE A 123 -6.94 -7.53 -0.99
C ILE A 123 -6.82 -8.64 -2.04
N THR A 124 -6.76 -9.90 -1.62
CA THR A 124 -6.46 -11.02 -2.51
C THR A 124 -7.68 -11.50 -3.28
N THR A 125 -8.84 -11.57 -2.65
CA THR A 125 -10.06 -12.14 -3.24
C THR A 125 -10.91 -11.08 -3.93
N GLU A 126 -11.20 -9.98 -3.26
CA GLU A 126 -12.08 -8.93 -3.80
C GLU A 126 -11.38 -8.05 -4.84
N LEU A 127 -10.07 -7.79 -4.67
CA LEU A 127 -9.28 -6.94 -5.56
C LEU A 127 -8.36 -7.74 -6.49
N GLN A 128 -8.23 -9.06 -6.28
CA GLN A 128 -7.39 -9.97 -7.07
C GLN A 128 -5.92 -9.50 -7.16
N ILE A 129 -5.42 -8.85 -6.11
CA ILE A 129 -4.03 -8.40 -6.03
C ILE A 129 -3.21 -9.54 -5.40
N THR A 130 -2.43 -10.24 -6.24
CA THR A 130 -1.69 -11.44 -5.82
C THR A 130 -0.17 -11.26 -5.80
N ASN A 131 0.36 -10.21 -6.42
CA ASN A 131 1.80 -10.01 -6.59
C ASN A 131 2.35 -8.93 -5.65
N VAL A 132 2.22 -9.13 -4.34
CA VAL A 132 2.82 -8.25 -3.34
C VAL A 132 3.99 -8.98 -2.69
N HIS A 133 5.21 -8.47 -2.88
CA HIS A 133 6.40 -8.98 -2.21
C HIS A 133 6.69 -8.15 -0.96
N TYR A 134 6.81 -8.81 0.18
CA TYR A 134 7.13 -8.17 1.45
C TYR A 134 8.62 -8.28 1.75
N LEU A 135 9.25 -7.16 2.09
CA LEU A 135 10.57 -7.14 2.68
C LEU A 135 10.43 -6.85 4.18
N SER A 136 10.78 -7.82 5.01
CA SER A 136 10.95 -7.57 6.42
C SER A 136 12.37 -7.07 6.71
N SER A 137 12.50 -6.23 7.73
CA SER A 137 13.80 -5.79 8.26
C SER A 137 14.63 -7.01 8.71
N PRO A 138 15.97 -7.00 8.54
CA PRO A 138 16.83 -8.07 9.07
C PRO A 138 16.63 -8.21 10.58
N GLY A 139 16.17 -9.37 11.03
CA GLY A 139 15.89 -9.68 12.44
C GLY A 139 14.49 -10.21 12.73
N TYR A 140 13.60 -10.21 11.77
CA TYR A 140 12.31 -10.88 11.88
C TYR A 140 12.22 -11.98 10.82
N ASP A 141 11.89 -13.18 11.26
CA ASP A 141 11.75 -14.36 10.41
C ASP A 141 10.74 -14.06 9.29
N VAL A 142 11.18 -14.32 8.08
CA VAL A 142 10.35 -14.23 6.87
C VAL A 142 9.24 -15.26 7.01
N ILE A 143 8.00 -14.80 7.18
CA ILE A 143 6.84 -15.69 7.04
C ILE A 143 6.72 -15.96 5.54
N HIS A 144 7.27 -17.09 5.13
CA HIS A 144 7.00 -17.65 3.82
C HIS A 144 5.59 -18.25 3.83
N ASN A 145 4.73 -17.73 3.01
CA ASN A 145 3.57 -18.43 2.48
C ASN A 145 3.65 -18.48 0.97
#